data_ec5c446e263694c2df65275a2c08a310
#
_entry.id   ec5c446e263694c2df65275a2c08a310
#
_cell.length_a   1.000
_cell.length_b   1.000
_cell.length_c   1.000
_cell.angle_alpha   90.00
_cell.angle_beta   90.00
_cell.angle_gamma   90.00
#
_symmetry.space_group_name_H-M   'P 1'
#
loop_
_entity.id
_entity.type
_entity.pdbx_description
1 polymer ?
#
loop_
_entity_poly.entity_id
_entity_poly.type
_entity_poly.pdbx_seq_one_letter_code
_entity_poly.pdbx_strand_id
1 'polypeptide(L)'
;MINKDLIALYKEHKQVNQIKEALSGEHKNRLHVTGIHGSALTVVLGAIHSLDNAVHVLVVDDKERAAYCFNDLEQIFNERELPFDKRRILFFPTAYRRPYEIEQTDNANVLSRAEVLNKVNSVGSNLVVVTYPEALSEKVVTRQILKKNTFSLREGEEVSMDFLTDVLYEYGFNRTDFVVEPGEFSIRGGIVDVFSFSDEFPYRIEFSGDEVESIRTFNPVDQLSKQRMTKISLLPDVQNRLSKEARETLLAYLPESAVWWVDDVTFIHDRLERELDKAREIFENLNKDIKHLAPGELFMGGREFFKELGARKVIEYGTGSHFKGESIVFRTQSQPPFNRNFELLLDNLRKHTLELYINIICADQERQLNRLQTIFEDLEQGKTEKERVAVKYLQLGLHEGFIDLDRKSTRLNSSHVSE
;
A
#
# COMPACT_ATOMS: atom_id res chain seq x y z
N MET A 1 0.38 -2.10 25.07
CA MET A 1 0.11 -3.25 24.15
C MET A 1 0.79 -2.92 22.86
N ILE A 2 1.57 -3.83 22.29
CA ILE A 2 2.25 -3.61 21.00
C ILE A 2 1.23 -3.89 19.88
N ASN A 3 1.33 -3.23 18.71
CA ASN A 3 0.43 -3.45 17.55
C ASN A 3 0.31 -4.93 17.16
N LYS A 4 1.34 -5.73 17.46
CA LYS A 4 1.36 -7.18 17.27
C LYS A 4 0.26 -7.92 18.06
N ASP A 5 -0.20 -7.37 19.17
CA ASP A 5 -1.22 -8.01 20.01
C ASP A 5 -2.60 -7.96 19.34
N LEU A 6 -2.91 -6.88 18.60
CA LEU A 6 -4.15 -6.79 17.83
C LEU A 6 -4.20 -7.84 16.72
N ILE A 7 -3.13 -7.94 15.95
CA ILE A 7 -3.02 -8.97 14.90
C ILE A 7 -3.04 -10.37 15.49
N ALA A 8 -2.38 -10.61 16.66
CA ALA A 8 -2.41 -11.89 17.34
C ALA A 8 -3.84 -12.32 17.73
N LEU A 9 -4.65 -11.35 18.21
CA LEU A 9 -6.07 -11.60 18.50
C LEU A 9 -6.84 -12.07 17.24
N TYR A 10 -6.62 -11.41 16.08
CA TYR A 10 -7.33 -11.76 14.86
C TYR A 10 -6.80 -13.01 14.17
N LYS A 11 -5.55 -13.41 14.37
CA LYS A 11 -5.02 -14.71 13.91
C LYS A 11 -5.77 -15.90 14.50
N GLU A 12 -6.31 -15.74 15.69
CA GLU A 12 -7.12 -16.77 16.35
C GLU A 12 -8.62 -16.66 16.02
N HIS A 13 -9.02 -15.67 15.21
CA HIS A 13 -10.41 -15.45 14.84
C HIS A 13 -10.91 -16.58 13.92
N LYS A 14 -12.08 -17.13 14.23
CA LYS A 14 -12.65 -18.28 13.47
C LYS A 14 -12.76 -17.98 11.99
N GLN A 15 -13.33 -16.83 11.63
CA GLN A 15 -13.56 -16.44 10.24
C GLN A 15 -12.24 -16.15 9.51
N VAL A 16 -11.24 -15.61 10.18
CA VAL A 16 -9.89 -15.43 9.61
C VAL A 16 -9.26 -16.78 9.27
N ASN A 17 -9.38 -17.77 10.16
CA ASN A 17 -8.89 -19.12 9.89
C ASN A 17 -9.67 -19.80 8.76
N GLN A 18 -10.98 -19.61 8.66
CA GLN A 18 -11.77 -20.09 7.52
C GLN A 18 -11.30 -19.50 6.18
N ILE A 19 -11.03 -18.18 6.13
CA ILE A 19 -10.47 -17.54 4.94
C ILE A 19 -9.11 -18.14 4.60
N LYS A 20 -8.22 -18.28 5.60
CA LYS A 20 -6.89 -18.88 5.41
C LYS A 20 -6.98 -20.30 4.83
N GLU A 21 -7.82 -21.15 5.40
CA GLU A 21 -8.04 -22.53 4.94
C GLU A 21 -8.55 -22.55 3.49
N ALA A 22 -9.53 -21.71 3.18
CA ALA A 22 -10.07 -21.59 1.84
C ALA A 22 -9.00 -21.10 0.83
N LEU A 23 -8.12 -20.16 1.20
CA LEU A 23 -7.04 -19.68 0.33
C LEU A 23 -5.91 -20.68 0.12
N SER A 24 -5.74 -21.67 1.02
CA SER A 24 -4.67 -22.68 0.94
C SER A 24 -4.93 -23.75 -0.13
N GLY A 25 -6.14 -23.85 -0.69
CA GLY A 25 -6.47 -24.78 -1.76
C GLY A 25 -5.80 -24.48 -3.09
N GLU A 26 -5.57 -25.50 -3.91
CA GLU A 26 -4.98 -25.37 -5.25
C GLU A 26 -5.91 -24.71 -6.29
N HIS A 27 -7.20 -24.63 -6.00
CA HIS A 27 -8.20 -24.10 -6.92
C HIS A 27 -8.34 -22.57 -6.82
N LYS A 28 -8.91 -21.97 -7.88
CA LYS A 28 -9.32 -20.55 -7.93
C LYS A 28 -10.39 -20.29 -6.88
N ASN A 29 -9.98 -20.07 -5.64
CA ASN A 29 -10.91 -19.90 -4.54
C ASN A 29 -11.55 -18.52 -4.63
N ARG A 30 -12.85 -18.50 -4.56
CA ARG A 30 -13.69 -17.31 -4.53
C ARG A 30 -14.43 -17.29 -3.23
N LEU A 31 -14.24 -16.23 -2.49
CA LEU A 31 -14.88 -16.04 -1.20
C LEU A 31 -15.76 -14.79 -1.24
N HIS A 32 -16.87 -14.85 -0.57
CA HIS A 32 -17.68 -13.67 -0.29
C HIS A 32 -17.67 -13.42 1.22
N VAL A 33 -17.02 -12.35 1.62
CA VAL A 33 -16.85 -11.95 3.02
C VAL A 33 -17.75 -10.76 3.30
N THR A 34 -18.69 -10.90 4.23
CA THR A 34 -19.67 -9.86 4.55
C THR A 34 -19.60 -9.42 6.00
N GLY A 35 -20.21 -8.29 6.32
CA GLY A 35 -20.35 -7.79 7.69
C GLY A 35 -19.07 -7.26 8.30
N ILE A 36 -18.11 -6.80 7.46
CA ILE A 36 -16.90 -6.10 7.89
C ILE A 36 -17.16 -4.59 7.79
N HIS A 37 -16.92 -3.85 8.88
CA HIS A 37 -17.12 -2.40 8.96
C HIS A 37 -15.86 -1.68 9.45
N GLY A 38 -15.65 -0.47 8.95
CA GLY A 38 -14.55 0.40 9.35
C GLY A 38 -13.19 -0.27 9.14
N SER A 39 -12.24 0.03 10.03
CA SER A 39 -10.89 -0.53 9.97
C SER A 39 -10.81 -2.03 10.32
N ALA A 40 -11.95 -2.72 10.56
CA ALA A 40 -11.97 -4.18 10.67
C ALA A 40 -11.45 -4.86 9.39
N LEU A 41 -11.68 -4.25 8.21
CA LEU A 41 -11.17 -4.75 6.93
C LEU A 41 -9.62 -4.84 6.93
N THR A 42 -8.95 -3.77 7.30
CA THR A 42 -7.49 -3.69 7.33
C THR A 42 -6.89 -4.60 8.41
N VAL A 43 -7.57 -4.76 9.55
CA VAL A 43 -7.17 -5.69 10.61
C VAL A 43 -7.31 -7.15 10.18
N VAL A 44 -8.43 -7.52 9.53
CA VAL A 44 -8.64 -8.87 8.99
C VAL A 44 -7.64 -9.19 7.90
N LEU A 45 -7.44 -8.28 6.93
CA LEU A 45 -6.44 -8.43 5.88
C LEU A 45 -5.03 -8.58 6.49
N GLY A 46 -4.67 -7.73 7.46
CA GLY A 46 -3.38 -7.80 8.15
C GLY A 46 -3.18 -9.13 8.89
N ALA A 47 -4.23 -9.66 9.53
CA ALA A 47 -4.15 -10.97 10.17
C ALA A 47 -3.89 -12.09 9.17
N ILE A 48 -4.60 -12.10 8.02
CA ILE A 48 -4.42 -13.10 6.96
C ILE A 48 -3.03 -12.97 6.34
N HIS A 49 -2.59 -11.76 5.97
CA HIS A 49 -1.24 -11.51 5.46
C HIS A 49 -0.14 -12.00 6.41
N SER A 50 -0.37 -11.92 7.72
CA SER A 50 0.56 -12.45 8.72
C SER A 50 0.54 -13.98 8.86
N LEU A 51 -0.41 -14.67 8.24
CA LEU A 51 -0.59 -16.13 8.31
C LEU A 51 -0.17 -16.84 7.03
N ASP A 52 0.06 -16.10 5.95
CA ASP A 52 0.51 -16.63 4.67
C ASP A 52 1.68 -15.80 4.08
N ASN A 53 2.16 -16.18 2.93
CA ASN A 53 3.22 -15.48 2.19
C ASN A 53 2.72 -14.95 0.84
N ALA A 54 1.42 -14.82 0.63
CA ALA A 54 0.86 -14.39 -0.63
C ALA A 54 1.10 -12.87 -0.86
N VAL A 55 0.90 -12.45 -2.09
CA VAL A 55 0.69 -11.04 -2.43
C VAL A 55 -0.81 -10.78 -2.30
N HIS A 56 -1.20 -9.87 -1.42
CA HIS A 56 -2.58 -9.41 -1.29
C HIS A 56 -2.75 -8.08 -2.00
N VAL A 57 -3.82 -7.93 -2.76
CA VAL A 57 -4.18 -6.66 -3.41
C VAL A 57 -5.53 -6.21 -2.88
N LEU A 58 -5.56 -5.09 -2.20
CA LEU A 58 -6.78 -4.47 -1.70
C LEU A 58 -7.23 -3.40 -2.68
N VAL A 59 -8.36 -3.63 -3.33
CA VAL A 59 -9.00 -2.67 -4.23
C VAL A 59 -10.21 -2.08 -3.52
N VAL A 60 -10.13 -0.80 -3.20
CA VAL A 60 -11.23 -0.04 -2.61
C VAL A 60 -11.85 0.90 -3.65
N ASP A 61 -12.95 1.56 -3.32
CA ASP A 61 -13.78 2.33 -4.23
C ASP A 61 -13.15 3.64 -4.74
N ASP A 62 -12.28 4.28 -3.95
CA ASP A 62 -11.64 5.54 -4.33
C ASP A 62 -10.25 5.75 -3.71
N LYS A 63 -9.57 6.81 -4.16
CA LYS A 63 -8.24 7.21 -3.71
C LYS A 63 -8.17 7.52 -2.22
N GLU A 64 -9.18 8.18 -1.66
CA GLU A 64 -9.18 8.63 -0.27
C GLU A 64 -9.27 7.42 0.67
N ARG A 65 -10.22 6.53 0.41
CA ARG A 65 -10.35 5.27 1.15
C ARG A 65 -9.11 4.39 1.02
N ALA A 66 -8.49 4.37 -0.17
CA ALA A 66 -7.24 3.65 -0.38
C ALA A 66 -6.10 4.20 0.49
N ALA A 67 -5.99 5.53 0.60
CA ALA A 67 -5.00 6.16 1.47
C ALA A 67 -5.25 5.85 2.95
N TYR A 68 -6.51 5.81 3.40
CA TYR A 68 -6.85 5.42 4.77
C TYR A 68 -6.51 3.96 5.05
N CYS A 69 -6.89 3.03 4.17
CA CYS A 69 -6.55 1.62 4.32
C CYS A 69 -5.03 1.37 4.31
N PHE A 70 -4.32 2.07 3.45
CA PHE A 70 -2.86 2.02 3.39
C PHE A 70 -2.24 2.48 4.71
N ASN A 71 -2.67 3.65 5.23
CA ASN A 71 -2.18 4.16 6.51
C ASN A 71 -2.49 3.21 7.68
N ASP A 72 -3.70 2.64 7.74
CA ASP A 72 -4.06 1.65 8.75
C ASP A 72 -3.09 0.46 8.74
N LEU A 73 -2.81 -0.08 7.55
CA LEU A 73 -1.91 -1.23 7.40
C LEU A 73 -0.46 -0.88 7.75
N GLU A 74 0.06 0.28 7.32
CA GLU A 74 1.39 0.74 7.73
C GLU A 74 1.51 0.87 9.25
N GLN A 75 0.47 1.40 9.91
CA GLN A 75 0.43 1.51 11.37
C GLN A 75 0.35 0.14 12.04
N ILE A 76 -0.50 -0.76 11.56
CA ILE A 76 -0.65 -2.13 12.10
C ILE A 76 0.69 -2.87 12.07
N PHE A 77 1.44 -2.76 10.97
CA PHE A 77 2.72 -3.43 10.79
C PHE A 77 3.92 -2.62 11.28
N ASN A 78 3.71 -1.38 11.73
CA ASN A 78 4.75 -0.44 12.15
C ASN A 78 5.81 -0.23 11.05
N GLU A 79 5.34 -0.05 9.79
CA GLU A 79 6.21 0.10 8.63
C GLU A 79 6.46 1.56 8.22
N ARG A 80 5.75 2.52 8.82
CA ARG A 80 5.82 3.95 8.46
C ARG A 80 7.25 4.51 8.47
N GLU A 81 8.04 4.11 9.48
CA GLU A 81 9.43 4.56 9.65
C GLU A 81 10.45 3.60 9.01
N LEU A 82 9.98 2.51 8.37
CA LEU A 82 10.88 1.59 7.71
C LEU A 82 11.37 2.15 6.37
N PRO A 83 12.63 1.91 6.00
CA PRO A 83 13.11 2.20 4.66
C PRO A 83 12.39 1.33 3.63
N PHE A 84 12.27 1.82 2.39
CA PHE A 84 11.52 1.19 1.31
C PHE A 84 11.86 -0.29 1.08
N ASP A 85 13.12 -0.64 1.17
CA ASP A 85 13.58 -2.02 0.97
C ASP A 85 13.00 -3.01 2.01
N LYS A 86 12.53 -2.53 3.15
CA LYS A 86 11.95 -3.35 4.23
C LYS A 86 10.43 -3.32 4.28
N ARG A 87 9.79 -2.33 3.61
CA ARG A 87 8.32 -2.21 3.58
C ARG A 87 7.69 -3.37 2.83
N ARG A 88 6.57 -3.85 3.33
CA ARG A 88 5.71 -4.87 2.71
C ARG A 88 4.34 -4.34 2.34
N ILE A 89 3.96 -3.24 2.96
CA ILE A 89 2.71 -2.54 2.68
C ILE A 89 3.02 -1.46 1.66
N LEU A 90 2.35 -1.52 0.51
CA LEU A 90 2.65 -0.71 -0.66
C LEU A 90 1.40 -0.01 -1.17
N PHE A 91 1.55 1.21 -1.67
CA PHE A 91 0.47 1.98 -2.28
C PHE A 91 0.67 2.08 -3.79
N PHE A 92 -0.38 1.76 -4.55
CA PHE A 92 -0.34 1.84 -6.01
C PHE A 92 -1.34 2.90 -6.51
N PRO A 93 -0.93 4.17 -6.66
CA PRO A 93 -1.77 5.29 -7.09
C PRO A 93 -1.82 5.45 -8.61
N THR A 94 -2.64 6.39 -9.11
CA THR A 94 -2.58 6.88 -10.49
C THR A 94 -1.27 7.61 -10.75
N ALA A 95 -0.66 7.44 -11.93
CA ALA A 95 0.51 8.20 -12.36
C ALA A 95 0.12 9.55 -12.96
N TYR A 96 -0.99 9.61 -13.68
CA TYR A 96 -1.45 10.78 -14.40
C TYR A 96 -2.59 11.49 -13.67
N ARG A 97 -2.66 12.80 -13.83
CA ARG A 97 -3.86 13.57 -13.45
C ARG A 97 -4.98 13.39 -14.48
N ARG A 98 -4.60 13.27 -15.76
CA ARG A 98 -5.50 12.96 -16.87
C ARG A 98 -4.80 12.05 -17.87
N PRO A 99 -5.54 11.17 -18.57
CA PRO A 99 -4.97 10.36 -19.64
C PRO A 99 -4.17 11.20 -20.65
N TYR A 100 -3.03 10.70 -21.07
CA TYR A 100 -2.11 11.33 -22.04
C TYR A 100 -1.43 12.64 -21.60
N GLU A 101 -1.68 13.18 -20.42
CA GLU A 101 -0.96 14.35 -19.88
C GLU A 101 0.35 13.93 -19.17
N ILE A 102 1.33 13.49 -19.98
CA ILE A 102 2.62 12.99 -19.46
C ILE A 102 3.42 14.07 -18.71
N GLU A 103 3.27 15.34 -19.12
CA GLU A 103 3.97 16.49 -18.52
C GLU A 103 3.45 16.86 -17.12
N GLN A 104 2.29 16.35 -16.72
CA GLN A 104 1.64 16.62 -15.44
C GLN A 104 1.59 15.38 -14.53
N THR A 105 2.63 14.56 -14.56
CA THR A 105 2.76 13.43 -13.66
C THR A 105 3.05 13.91 -12.23
N ASP A 106 2.50 13.20 -11.25
CA ASP A 106 2.86 13.37 -9.86
C ASP A 106 4.08 12.49 -9.57
N ASN A 107 5.24 13.09 -9.37
CA ASN A 107 6.50 12.37 -9.16
C ASN A 107 6.42 11.38 -7.97
N ALA A 108 5.71 11.75 -6.89
CA ALA A 108 5.53 10.86 -5.75
C ALA A 108 4.70 9.63 -6.09
N ASN A 109 3.66 9.79 -6.92
CA ASN A 109 2.84 8.69 -7.40
C ASN A 109 3.61 7.78 -8.36
N VAL A 110 4.41 8.35 -9.26
CA VAL A 110 5.28 7.59 -10.18
C VAL A 110 6.27 6.75 -9.38
N LEU A 111 6.88 7.34 -8.35
CA LEU A 111 7.79 6.64 -7.43
C LEU A 111 7.09 5.47 -6.72
N SER A 112 5.91 5.70 -6.14
CA SER A 112 5.13 4.65 -5.46
C SER A 112 4.78 3.49 -6.39
N ARG A 113 4.40 3.78 -7.64
CA ARG A 113 4.14 2.73 -8.65
C ARG A 113 5.40 1.94 -8.99
N ALA A 114 6.52 2.64 -9.22
CA ALA A 114 7.82 2.00 -9.52
C ALA A 114 8.27 1.11 -8.35
N GLU A 115 8.06 1.55 -7.10
CA GLU A 115 8.32 0.78 -5.90
C GLU A 115 7.54 -0.54 -5.90
N VAL A 116 6.21 -0.50 -6.14
CA VAL A 116 5.39 -1.72 -6.22
C VAL A 116 5.94 -2.68 -7.26
N LEU A 117 6.20 -2.21 -8.48
CA LEU A 117 6.70 -3.05 -9.58
C LEU A 117 8.07 -3.67 -9.25
N ASN A 118 8.98 -2.87 -8.69
CA ASN A 118 10.31 -3.35 -8.28
C ASN A 118 10.23 -4.38 -7.15
N LYS A 119 9.40 -4.12 -6.13
CA LYS A 119 9.18 -5.06 -5.01
C LYS A 119 8.61 -6.40 -5.48
N VAL A 120 7.61 -6.38 -6.34
CA VAL A 120 7.03 -7.59 -6.91
C VAL A 120 8.07 -8.39 -7.71
N ASN A 121 8.95 -7.72 -8.44
CA ASN A 121 10.03 -8.39 -9.17
C ASN A 121 11.12 -8.97 -8.29
N SER A 122 11.47 -8.27 -7.21
CA SER A 122 12.61 -8.64 -6.34
C SER A 122 12.22 -9.62 -5.24
N VAL A 123 11.05 -9.46 -4.63
CA VAL A 123 10.56 -10.27 -3.50
C VAL A 123 9.49 -11.26 -3.96
N GLY A 124 8.50 -10.80 -4.72
CA GLY A 124 7.46 -11.61 -5.36
C GLY A 124 6.43 -12.26 -4.43
N SER A 125 6.56 -12.07 -3.11
CA SER A 125 5.68 -12.68 -2.11
C SER A 125 5.64 -11.83 -0.83
N ASN A 126 4.70 -12.13 0.07
CA ASN A 126 4.56 -11.46 1.37
C ASN A 126 4.47 -9.93 1.24
N LEU A 127 3.55 -9.47 0.37
CA LEU A 127 3.30 -8.06 0.10
C LEU A 127 1.80 -7.76 0.21
N VAL A 128 1.47 -6.55 0.62
CA VAL A 128 0.11 -5.99 0.50
C VAL A 128 0.19 -4.77 -0.39
N VAL A 129 -0.61 -4.74 -1.45
CA VAL A 129 -0.74 -3.61 -2.37
C VAL A 129 -2.13 -3.02 -2.20
N VAL A 130 -2.22 -1.75 -1.83
CA VAL A 130 -3.49 -1.02 -1.73
C VAL A 130 -3.65 -0.14 -2.95
N THR A 131 -4.82 -0.20 -3.59
CA THR A 131 -5.11 0.54 -4.83
C THR A 131 -6.60 0.83 -4.99
N TYR A 132 -6.97 1.49 -6.09
CA TYR A 132 -8.33 1.91 -6.43
C TYR A 132 -8.54 1.88 -7.96
N PRO A 133 -9.78 1.96 -8.46
CA PRO A 133 -10.10 1.69 -9.87
C PRO A 133 -9.31 2.55 -10.87
N GLU A 134 -9.20 3.87 -10.62
CA GLU A 134 -8.50 4.76 -11.53
C GLU A 134 -7.01 4.38 -11.66
N ALA A 135 -6.37 3.97 -10.56
CA ALA A 135 -4.98 3.51 -10.60
C ALA A 135 -4.83 2.16 -11.31
N LEU A 136 -5.79 1.25 -11.16
CA LEU A 136 -5.82 -0.03 -11.86
C LEU A 136 -6.04 0.11 -13.36
N SER A 137 -6.76 1.16 -13.80
CA SER A 137 -6.98 1.39 -15.22
C SER A 137 -5.67 1.59 -15.99
N GLU A 138 -4.67 2.22 -15.38
CA GLU A 138 -3.39 2.49 -15.99
C GLU A 138 -2.52 1.22 -16.08
N LYS A 139 -2.26 0.75 -17.29
CA LYS A 139 -1.36 -0.38 -17.55
C LYS A 139 0.09 -0.02 -17.24
N VAL A 140 0.85 -1.01 -16.81
CA VAL A 140 2.27 -0.90 -16.46
C VAL A 140 3.15 -1.51 -17.54
N VAL A 141 4.43 -1.14 -17.59
CA VAL A 141 5.40 -1.81 -18.45
C VAL A 141 5.52 -3.28 -18.07
N THR A 142 5.70 -4.15 -19.06
CA THR A 142 5.79 -5.59 -18.78
C THR A 142 6.97 -5.93 -17.88
N ARG A 143 6.80 -7.00 -17.10
CA ARG A 143 7.85 -7.48 -16.19
C ARG A 143 9.18 -7.74 -16.91
N GLN A 144 9.13 -8.25 -18.14
CA GLN A 144 10.33 -8.52 -18.94
C GLN A 144 11.06 -7.24 -19.31
N ILE A 145 10.32 -6.22 -19.75
CA ILE A 145 10.88 -4.92 -20.11
C ILE A 145 11.50 -4.25 -18.89
N LEU A 146 10.81 -4.26 -17.74
CA LEU A 146 11.34 -3.67 -16.53
C LEU A 146 12.64 -4.37 -16.09
N LYS A 147 12.67 -5.71 -16.09
CA LYS A 147 13.90 -6.48 -15.76
C LYS A 147 15.05 -6.18 -16.71
N LYS A 148 14.79 -6.11 -18.02
CA LYS A 148 15.82 -5.80 -19.02
C LYS A 148 16.41 -4.40 -18.83
N ASN A 149 15.60 -3.46 -18.37
CA ASN A 149 15.97 -2.06 -18.19
C ASN A 149 16.31 -1.72 -16.73
N THR A 150 16.52 -2.69 -15.86
CA THR A 150 16.98 -2.47 -14.49
C THR A 150 18.47 -2.75 -14.41
N PHE A 151 19.27 -1.74 -14.12
CA PHE A 151 20.71 -1.89 -13.89
C PHE A 151 20.96 -2.14 -12.41
N SER A 152 21.60 -3.26 -12.08
CA SER A 152 21.97 -3.59 -10.69
C SER A 152 23.46 -3.39 -10.49
N LEU A 153 23.84 -2.82 -9.36
CA LEU A 153 25.22 -2.58 -8.97
C LEU A 153 25.46 -3.12 -7.56
N ARG A 154 26.62 -3.73 -7.35
CA ARG A 154 27.01 -4.31 -6.06
C ARG A 154 28.33 -3.74 -5.60
N GLU A 155 28.50 -3.68 -4.27
CA GLU A 155 29.80 -3.40 -3.65
C GLU A 155 30.79 -4.51 -4.04
N GLY A 156 32.01 -4.11 -4.41
CA GLY A 156 33.06 -4.99 -4.92
C GLY A 156 32.94 -5.37 -6.40
N GLU A 157 31.93 -4.83 -7.13
CA GLU A 157 31.77 -5.11 -8.56
C GLU A 157 32.70 -4.21 -9.41
N GLU A 158 33.34 -4.80 -10.43
CA GLU A 158 34.15 -4.06 -11.41
C GLU A 158 33.24 -3.45 -12.48
N VAL A 159 33.02 -2.16 -12.38
CA VAL A 159 32.23 -1.35 -13.31
C VAL A 159 32.87 0.02 -13.45
N SER A 160 33.26 0.41 -14.67
CA SER A 160 33.85 1.74 -14.87
C SER A 160 32.81 2.85 -14.63
N MET A 161 33.27 3.96 -14.08
CA MET A 161 32.42 5.14 -13.82
C MET A 161 31.86 5.73 -15.12
N ASP A 162 32.61 5.64 -16.22
CA ASP A 162 32.15 6.07 -17.55
C ASP A 162 30.98 5.21 -18.04
N PHE A 163 31.08 3.89 -17.89
CA PHE A 163 29.99 2.98 -18.25
C PHE A 163 28.72 3.26 -17.41
N LEU A 164 28.88 3.43 -16.08
CA LEU A 164 27.74 3.80 -15.25
C LEU A 164 27.11 5.13 -15.70
N THR A 165 27.93 6.10 -16.07
CA THR A 165 27.48 7.40 -16.56
C THR A 165 26.68 7.27 -17.86
N ASP A 166 27.15 6.45 -18.79
CA ASP A 166 26.44 6.17 -20.05
C ASP A 166 25.08 5.51 -19.78
N VAL A 167 25.03 4.54 -18.87
CA VAL A 167 23.77 3.91 -18.44
C VAL A 167 22.80 4.93 -17.83
N LEU A 168 23.29 5.85 -16.99
CA LEU A 168 22.46 6.89 -16.38
C LEU A 168 21.86 7.82 -17.44
N TYR A 169 22.65 8.26 -18.43
CA TYR A 169 22.13 9.05 -19.55
C TYR A 169 21.13 8.26 -20.41
N GLU A 170 21.41 6.99 -20.69
CA GLU A 170 20.49 6.09 -21.41
C GLU A 170 19.17 5.93 -20.64
N TYR A 171 19.22 5.89 -19.31
CA TYR A 171 18.05 5.78 -18.44
C TYR A 171 17.27 7.07 -18.24
N GLY A 172 17.76 8.20 -18.76
CA GLY A 172 17.08 9.49 -18.71
C GLY A 172 17.37 10.29 -17.46
N PHE A 173 18.47 9.98 -16.78
CA PHE A 173 18.94 10.79 -15.67
C PHE A 173 19.58 12.09 -16.17
N ASN A 174 19.35 13.16 -15.43
CA ASN A 174 19.92 14.48 -15.67
C ASN A 174 21.16 14.71 -14.78
N ARG A 175 22.25 15.16 -15.38
CA ARG A 175 23.45 15.51 -14.60
C ARG A 175 23.26 16.86 -13.92
N THR A 176 23.52 16.92 -12.61
CA THR A 176 23.42 18.11 -11.77
C THR A 176 24.70 18.27 -10.92
N ASP A 177 24.87 19.41 -10.28
CA ASP A 177 25.98 19.61 -9.34
C ASP A 177 25.69 18.91 -8.00
N PHE A 178 24.44 18.92 -7.56
CA PHE A 178 23.94 18.25 -6.35
C PHE A 178 22.65 17.51 -6.67
N VAL A 179 22.55 16.29 -6.17
CA VAL A 179 21.38 15.43 -6.37
C VAL A 179 20.34 15.73 -5.28
N VAL A 180 19.15 16.15 -5.71
CA VAL A 180 18.04 16.56 -4.83
C VAL A 180 16.75 15.83 -5.16
N GLU A 181 16.50 15.53 -6.45
CA GLU A 181 15.26 14.92 -6.93
C GLU A 181 15.52 13.60 -7.67
N PRO A 182 14.52 12.67 -7.70
CA PRO A 182 14.61 11.47 -8.52
C PRO A 182 14.90 11.79 -10.00
N GLY A 183 15.77 10.98 -10.61
CA GLY A 183 16.22 11.20 -11.98
C GLY A 183 17.42 12.13 -12.12
N GLU A 184 18.04 12.53 -11.04
CA GLU A 184 19.28 13.31 -11.04
C GLU A 184 20.50 12.44 -10.68
N PHE A 185 21.65 12.81 -11.24
CA PHE A 185 22.93 12.28 -10.80
C PHE A 185 24.04 13.34 -10.83
N SER A 186 25.08 13.16 -10.04
CA SER A 186 26.28 14.00 -10.04
C SER A 186 27.54 13.17 -9.94
N ILE A 187 28.65 13.71 -10.49
CA ILE A 187 29.94 13.05 -10.46
C ILE A 187 30.95 14.03 -9.86
N ARG A 188 31.63 13.61 -8.81
CA ARG A 188 32.62 14.42 -8.09
C ARG A 188 33.83 13.55 -7.73
N GLY A 189 34.90 13.65 -8.53
CA GLY A 189 36.08 12.77 -8.38
C GLY A 189 35.69 11.28 -8.56
N GLY A 190 35.99 10.44 -7.59
CA GLY A 190 35.62 9.03 -7.58
C GLY A 190 34.23 8.74 -6.99
N ILE A 191 33.35 9.73 -6.91
CA ILE A 191 32.01 9.58 -6.32
C ILE A 191 30.94 9.86 -7.36
N VAL A 192 29.98 8.93 -7.49
CA VAL A 192 28.75 9.13 -8.24
C VAL A 192 27.57 9.15 -7.26
N ASP A 193 26.89 10.27 -7.17
CA ASP A 193 25.62 10.40 -6.48
C ASP A 193 24.51 10.21 -7.50
N VAL A 194 23.50 9.38 -7.21
CA VAL A 194 22.38 9.10 -8.12
C VAL A 194 21.08 8.89 -7.36
N PHE A 195 20.00 9.55 -7.81
CA PHE A 195 18.67 9.39 -7.26
C PHE A 195 17.80 8.60 -8.25
N SER A 196 17.67 7.32 -8.01
CA SER A 196 16.87 6.42 -8.85
C SER A 196 15.38 6.83 -8.83
N PHE A 197 14.67 6.56 -9.93
CA PHE A 197 13.24 6.83 -10.05
C PHE A 197 12.36 5.91 -9.17
N SER A 198 12.94 4.95 -8.47
CA SER A 198 12.21 3.97 -7.64
C SER A 198 12.54 4.01 -6.15
N ASP A 199 13.34 4.98 -5.72
CA ASP A 199 13.91 4.98 -4.37
C ASP A 199 13.60 6.28 -3.61
N GLU A 200 13.47 6.18 -2.29
CA GLU A 200 13.17 7.32 -1.40
C GLU A 200 14.40 8.21 -1.17
N PHE A 201 15.60 7.62 -1.21
CA PHE A 201 16.85 8.30 -0.98
C PHE A 201 17.83 8.08 -2.13
N PRO A 202 18.63 9.11 -2.47
CA PRO A 202 19.70 8.94 -3.42
C PRO A 202 20.82 8.03 -2.88
N TYR A 203 21.55 7.45 -3.81
CA TYR A 203 22.72 6.62 -3.55
C TYR A 203 24.00 7.43 -3.79
N ARG A 204 24.97 7.27 -2.90
CA ARG A 204 26.35 7.69 -3.06
C ARG A 204 27.19 6.45 -3.29
N ILE A 205 27.81 6.37 -4.46
CA ILE A 205 28.62 5.25 -4.91
C ILE A 205 30.06 5.75 -4.98
N GLU A 206 30.94 5.16 -4.20
CA GLU A 206 32.38 5.47 -4.21
C GLU A 206 33.11 4.44 -5.03
N PHE A 207 34.00 4.92 -5.88
CA PHE A 207 34.83 4.12 -6.77
C PHE A 207 36.29 4.21 -6.38
N SER A 208 36.98 3.08 -6.38
CA SER A 208 38.43 2.94 -6.34
C SER A 208 38.92 2.42 -7.68
N GLY A 209 39.28 3.32 -8.61
CA GLY A 209 39.45 2.95 -10.02
C GLY A 209 38.12 2.56 -10.64
N ASP A 210 38.04 1.34 -11.18
CA ASP A 210 36.83 0.76 -11.77
C ASP A 210 36.06 -0.17 -10.79
N GLU A 211 36.50 -0.27 -9.53
CA GLU A 211 35.82 -1.07 -8.51
C GLU A 211 34.89 -0.21 -7.67
N VAL A 212 33.68 -0.70 -7.42
CA VAL A 212 32.71 -0.11 -6.50
C VAL A 212 33.17 -0.37 -5.06
N GLU A 213 33.82 0.59 -4.42
CA GLU A 213 34.36 0.48 -3.07
C GLU A 213 33.26 0.48 -2.00
N SER A 214 32.27 1.38 -2.15
CA SER A 214 31.14 1.45 -1.23
C SER A 214 29.90 2.03 -1.87
N ILE A 215 28.73 1.63 -1.34
CA ILE A 215 27.43 2.22 -1.71
C ILE A 215 26.70 2.62 -0.43
N ARG A 216 26.17 3.85 -0.41
CA ARG A 216 25.43 4.38 0.74
C ARG A 216 24.19 5.16 0.27
N THR A 217 23.11 5.12 1.02
CA THR A 217 22.06 6.13 0.85
C THR A 217 22.45 7.41 1.59
N PHE A 218 21.94 8.54 1.13
CA PHE A 218 22.14 9.83 1.82
C PHE A 218 20.86 10.67 1.78
N ASN A 219 20.78 11.63 2.68
CA ASN A 219 19.68 12.59 2.70
C ASN A 219 19.94 13.70 1.66
N PRO A 220 19.03 13.93 0.69
CA PRO A 220 19.21 14.95 -0.34
C PRO A 220 19.27 16.39 0.20
N VAL A 221 18.68 16.65 1.38
CA VAL A 221 18.62 18.01 1.97
C VAL A 221 19.92 18.39 2.66
N ASP A 222 20.46 17.53 3.54
CA ASP A 222 21.67 17.79 4.32
C ASP A 222 22.92 17.09 3.76
N GLN A 223 22.77 16.27 2.72
CA GLN A 223 23.82 15.51 2.03
C GLN A 223 24.56 14.50 2.93
N LEU A 224 24.02 14.20 4.12
CA LEU A 224 24.63 13.25 5.06
C LEU A 224 24.27 11.80 4.72
N SER A 225 25.27 10.92 4.77
CA SER A 225 25.08 9.48 4.54
C SER A 225 24.21 8.87 5.64
N LYS A 226 23.30 7.96 5.23
CA LYS A 226 22.35 7.28 6.13
C LYS A 226 22.70 5.80 6.33
N GLN A 227 22.65 5.01 5.28
CA GLN A 227 22.75 3.56 5.38
C GLN A 227 23.69 3.00 4.31
N ARG A 228 24.54 2.03 4.69
CA ARG A 228 25.38 1.28 3.76
C ARG A 228 24.53 0.20 3.06
N MET A 229 24.74 0.07 1.76
CA MET A 229 24.04 -0.88 0.90
C MET A 229 25.06 -1.79 0.25
N THR A 230 24.79 -3.10 0.18
CA THR A 230 25.63 -4.07 -0.53
C THR A 230 25.24 -4.22 -1.99
N LYS A 231 24.02 -3.82 -2.34
CA LYS A 231 23.46 -3.89 -3.69
C LYS A 231 22.41 -2.83 -3.86
N ILE A 232 22.38 -2.20 -5.04
CA ILE A 232 21.31 -1.29 -5.48
C ILE A 232 20.80 -1.70 -6.86
N SER A 233 19.63 -1.16 -7.23
CA SER A 233 19.03 -1.31 -8.55
C SER A 233 18.59 0.06 -9.06
N LEU A 234 19.09 0.46 -10.22
CA LEU A 234 18.75 1.73 -10.85
C LEU A 234 17.72 1.47 -11.95
N LEU A 235 16.58 2.12 -11.85
CA LEU A 235 15.52 2.03 -12.84
C LEU A 235 15.52 3.29 -13.72
N PRO A 236 15.22 3.14 -15.02
CA PRO A 236 15.03 4.28 -15.91
C PRO A 236 13.74 5.03 -15.57
N ASP A 237 13.55 6.20 -16.14
CA ASP A 237 12.26 6.87 -16.17
C ASP A 237 11.24 6.02 -16.96
N VAL A 238 10.51 5.20 -16.23
CA VAL A 238 9.54 4.24 -16.77
C VAL A 238 8.41 4.95 -17.56
N GLN A 239 8.06 6.17 -17.15
CA GLN A 239 6.96 6.91 -17.77
C GLN A 239 7.36 7.52 -19.13
N ASN A 240 8.51 8.16 -19.20
CA ASN A 240 8.93 8.85 -20.41
C ASN A 240 9.70 7.97 -21.39
N ARG A 241 10.68 7.21 -20.91
CA ARG A 241 11.54 6.39 -21.77
C ARG A 241 10.88 5.13 -22.27
N LEU A 242 10.06 4.50 -21.42
CA LEU A 242 9.33 3.28 -21.77
C LEU A 242 7.89 3.57 -22.23
N SER A 243 7.59 4.82 -22.60
CA SER A 243 6.24 5.23 -23.03
C SER A 243 5.74 4.52 -24.28
N LYS A 244 6.65 4.03 -25.15
CA LYS A 244 6.32 3.29 -26.39
C LYS A 244 6.41 1.76 -26.23
N GLU A 245 6.79 1.28 -25.06
CA GLU A 245 6.97 -0.14 -24.80
C GLU A 245 5.63 -0.84 -24.52
N ALA A 246 5.63 -2.16 -24.71
CA ALA A 246 4.47 -2.99 -24.43
C ALA A 246 4.08 -2.92 -22.96
N ARG A 247 2.77 -2.82 -22.71
CA ARG A 247 2.19 -2.70 -21.38
C ARG A 247 1.26 -3.86 -21.07
N GLU A 248 1.13 -4.15 -19.79
CA GLU A 248 0.22 -5.14 -19.25
C GLU A 248 -0.57 -4.57 -18.08
N THR A 249 -1.66 -5.22 -17.71
CA THR A 249 -2.44 -4.82 -16.54
C THR A 249 -1.66 -5.13 -15.26
N LEU A 250 -1.97 -4.45 -14.15
CA LEU A 250 -1.41 -4.83 -12.86
C LEU A 250 -1.78 -6.27 -12.48
N LEU A 251 -2.96 -6.75 -12.91
CA LEU A 251 -3.39 -8.13 -12.68
C LEU A 251 -2.45 -9.13 -13.36
N ALA A 252 -2.08 -8.86 -14.62
CA ALA A 252 -1.16 -9.72 -15.37
C ALA A 252 0.28 -9.63 -14.81
N TYR A 253 0.69 -8.45 -14.36
CA TYR A 253 2.00 -8.20 -13.79
C TYR A 253 2.24 -8.94 -12.47
N LEU A 254 1.23 -9.02 -11.61
CA LEU A 254 1.31 -9.67 -10.30
C LEU A 254 1.32 -11.21 -10.43
N PRO A 255 1.90 -11.93 -9.44
CA PRO A 255 1.88 -13.39 -9.44
C PRO A 255 0.47 -13.96 -9.59
N GLU A 256 0.32 -15.10 -10.26
CA GLU A 256 -0.99 -15.77 -10.40
C GLU A 256 -1.60 -16.15 -9.04
N SER A 257 -0.74 -16.42 -8.05
CA SER A 257 -1.13 -16.73 -6.68
C SER A 257 -1.62 -15.51 -5.87
N ALA A 258 -1.55 -14.31 -6.41
CA ALA A 258 -2.01 -13.11 -5.72
C ALA A 258 -3.51 -13.19 -5.37
N VAL A 259 -3.85 -12.73 -4.17
CA VAL A 259 -5.20 -12.71 -3.63
C VAL A 259 -5.78 -11.31 -3.77
N TRP A 260 -6.89 -11.19 -4.49
CA TRP A 260 -7.55 -9.92 -4.77
C TRP A 260 -8.72 -9.69 -3.84
N TRP A 261 -8.65 -8.64 -3.04
CA TRP A 261 -9.73 -8.16 -2.19
C TRP A 261 -10.45 -7.04 -2.92
N VAL A 262 -11.71 -7.23 -3.24
CA VAL A 262 -12.52 -6.28 -4.00
C VAL A 262 -13.86 -6.04 -3.30
N ASP A 263 -14.30 -4.79 -3.25
CA ASP A 263 -15.59 -4.43 -2.66
C ASP A 263 -16.73 -4.80 -3.62
N ASP A 264 -17.08 -3.92 -4.51
CA ASP A 264 -18.09 -4.13 -5.55
C ASP A 264 -17.43 -4.25 -6.91
N VAL A 265 -17.36 -5.49 -7.41
CA VAL A 265 -16.75 -5.80 -8.71
C VAL A 265 -17.46 -5.07 -9.86
N THR A 266 -18.78 -4.88 -9.77
CA THR A 266 -19.56 -4.18 -10.78
C THR A 266 -19.26 -2.68 -10.78
N PHE A 267 -19.16 -2.08 -9.60
CA PHE A 267 -18.76 -0.69 -9.45
C PHE A 267 -17.36 -0.44 -10.02
N ILE A 268 -16.40 -1.31 -9.70
CA ILE A 268 -15.03 -1.22 -10.23
C ILE A 268 -15.04 -1.34 -11.75
N HIS A 269 -15.79 -2.30 -12.31
CA HIS A 269 -15.96 -2.46 -13.76
C HIS A 269 -16.40 -1.15 -14.40
N ASP A 270 -17.47 -0.53 -13.90
CA ASP A 270 -18.05 0.67 -14.48
C ASP A 270 -17.11 1.89 -14.34
N ARG A 271 -16.31 1.93 -13.28
CA ARG A 271 -15.28 2.97 -13.12
C ARG A 271 -14.17 2.80 -14.15
N LEU A 272 -13.68 1.59 -14.35
CA LEU A 272 -12.64 1.28 -15.35
C LEU A 272 -13.11 1.57 -16.79
N GLU A 273 -14.36 1.23 -17.14
CA GLU A 273 -14.90 1.57 -18.46
C GLU A 273 -14.97 3.10 -18.68
N ARG A 274 -15.38 3.85 -17.66
CA ARG A 274 -15.38 5.32 -17.71
C ARG A 274 -13.97 5.91 -17.89
N GLU A 275 -12.95 5.36 -17.23
CA GLU A 275 -11.57 5.83 -17.42
C GLU A 275 -11.06 5.52 -18.85
N LEU A 276 -11.38 4.34 -19.37
CA LEU A 276 -11.04 3.99 -20.75
C LEU A 276 -11.77 4.88 -21.76
N ASP A 277 -13.04 5.21 -21.55
CA ASP A 277 -13.81 6.11 -22.41
C ASP A 277 -13.26 7.54 -22.38
N LYS A 278 -12.89 8.07 -21.22
CA LYS A 278 -12.17 9.35 -21.12
C LYS A 278 -10.87 9.34 -21.93
N ALA A 279 -10.10 8.24 -21.83
CA ALA A 279 -8.87 8.10 -22.60
C ALA A 279 -9.14 8.09 -24.11
N ARG A 280 -10.23 7.45 -24.58
CA ARG A 280 -10.66 7.46 -26.00
C ARG A 280 -11.02 8.87 -26.48
N GLU A 281 -11.83 9.60 -25.71
CA GLU A 281 -12.21 10.99 -26.04
C GLU A 281 -10.99 11.91 -26.16
N ILE A 282 -10.03 11.77 -25.23
CA ILE A 282 -8.79 12.57 -25.29
C ILE A 282 -7.96 12.16 -26.50
N PHE A 283 -7.81 10.87 -26.77
CA PHE A 283 -7.02 10.34 -27.87
C PHE A 283 -7.51 10.84 -29.24
N GLU A 284 -8.82 10.96 -29.44
CA GLU A 284 -9.41 11.50 -30.67
C GLU A 284 -9.00 12.95 -30.95
N ASN A 285 -8.70 13.70 -29.90
CA ASN A 285 -8.33 15.13 -29.96
C ASN A 285 -6.80 15.35 -29.91
N LEU A 286 -5.98 14.30 -29.79
CA LEU A 286 -4.53 14.42 -29.80
C LEU A 286 -3.98 14.81 -31.17
N ASN A 287 -2.80 15.46 -31.15
CA ASN A 287 -2.07 15.77 -32.37
C ASN A 287 -1.68 14.48 -33.11
N LYS A 288 -2.20 14.30 -34.33
CA LYS A 288 -1.98 13.12 -35.19
C LYS A 288 -0.54 13.02 -35.72
N ASP A 289 0.23 14.08 -35.64
CA ASP A 289 1.65 14.09 -36.07
C ASP A 289 2.55 13.36 -35.08
N ILE A 290 2.07 13.17 -33.83
CA ILE A 290 2.79 12.45 -32.78
C ILE A 290 2.16 11.07 -32.63
N LYS A 291 2.97 10.02 -32.77
CA LYS A 291 2.49 8.65 -32.57
C LYS A 291 2.28 8.38 -31.09
N HIS A 292 1.03 8.24 -30.69
CA HIS A 292 0.62 7.82 -29.33
C HIS A 292 0.19 6.34 -29.34
N LEU A 293 0.34 5.66 -28.21
CA LEU A 293 -0.26 4.34 -27.99
C LEU A 293 -1.78 4.46 -27.95
N ALA A 294 -2.48 3.46 -28.46
CA ALA A 294 -3.95 3.44 -28.43
C ALA A 294 -4.48 3.34 -26.98
N PRO A 295 -5.69 3.86 -26.69
CA PRO A 295 -6.25 3.85 -25.34
C PRO A 295 -6.24 2.47 -24.69
N GLY A 296 -6.60 1.41 -25.40
CA GLY A 296 -6.57 0.04 -24.87
C GLY A 296 -5.17 -0.53 -24.64
N GLU A 297 -4.11 0.07 -25.20
CA GLU A 297 -2.72 -0.30 -24.91
C GLU A 297 -2.22 0.33 -23.60
N LEU A 298 -2.76 1.50 -23.22
CA LEU A 298 -2.38 2.24 -21.99
C LEU A 298 -3.32 2.02 -20.83
N PHE A 299 -4.60 1.78 -21.09
CA PHE A 299 -5.65 1.70 -20.09
C PHE A 299 -6.42 0.40 -20.20
N MET A 300 -6.71 -0.20 -19.05
CA MET A 300 -7.57 -1.37 -18.89
C MET A 300 -9.03 -0.93 -18.74
N GLY A 301 -9.94 -1.51 -19.50
CA GLY A 301 -11.38 -1.36 -19.30
C GLY A 301 -11.98 -2.43 -18.40
N GLY A 302 -13.25 -2.26 -18.01
CA GLY A 302 -13.96 -3.16 -17.11
C GLY A 302 -14.07 -4.59 -17.64
N ARG A 303 -14.25 -4.78 -18.95
CA ARG A 303 -14.33 -6.12 -19.58
C ARG A 303 -13.02 -6.90 -19.43
N GLU A 304 -11.88 -6.24 -19.63
CA GLU A 304 -10.55 -6.83 -19.47
C GLU A 304 -10.32 -7.20 -18.00
N PHE A 305 -10.68 -6.28 -17.08
CA PHE A 305 -10.63 -6.50 -15.64
C PHE A 305 -11.43 -7.75 -15.22
N PHE A 306 -12.68 -7.88 -15.62
CA PHE A 306 -13.51 -9.05 -15.30
C PHE A 306 -12.90 -10.36 -15.77
N LYS A 307 -12.40 -10.37 -16.99
CA LYS A 307 -11.77 -11.56 -17.57
C LYS A 307 -10.55 -11.99 -16.78
N GLU A 308 -9.67 -11.04 -16.42
CA GLU A 308 -8.44 -11.33 -15.70
C GLU A 308 -8.71 -11.67 -14.24
N LEU A 309 -9.57 -10.90 -13.55
CA LEU A 309 -9.95 -11.15 -12.16
C LEU A 309 -10.60 -12.53 -12.01
N GLY A 310 -11.42 -12.94 -12.97
CA GLY A 310 -12.05 -14.26 -13.01
C GLY A 310 -11.05 -15.43 -13.07
N ALA A 311 -9.77 -15.18 -13.37
CA ALA A 311 -8.70 -16.16 -13.35
C ALA A 311 -7.88 -16.16 -12.05
N ARG A 312 -8.20 -15.29 -11.08
CA ARG A 312 -7.45 -15.07 -9.85
C ARG A 312 -8.17 -15.62 -8.62
N LYS A 313 -7.45 -15.66 -7.47
CA LYS A 313 -8.07 -15.84 -6.14
C LYS A 313 -8.72 -14.52 -5.75
N VAL A 314 -10.02 -14.55 -5.46
CA VAL A 314 -10.82 -13.34 -5.20
C VAL A 314 -11.55 -13.46 -3.88
N ILE A 315 -11.47 -12.43 -3.07
CA ILE A 315 -12.30 -12.20 -1.89
C ILE A 315 -13.13 -10.95 -2.17
N GLU A 316 -14.41 -11.13 -2.41
CA GLU A 316 -15.37 -10.02 -2.47
C GLU A 316 -15.78 -9.68 -1.03
N TYR A 317 -15.55 -8.42 -0.62
CA TYR A 317 -15.91 -7.94 0.70
C TYR A 317 -16.96 -6.83 0.61
N GLY A 318 -18.13 -7.03 0.62
CA GLY A 318 -19.19 -6.04 0.44
C GLY A 318 -20.54 -6.68 0.55
N THR A 319 -21.58 -5.93 0.23
CA THR A 319 -22.95 -6.42 0.29
C THR A 319 -23.32 -7.29 -0.91
N GLY A 320 -22.69 -7.04 -2.06
CA GLY A 320 -22.88 -7.79 -3.30
C GLY A 320 -21.81 -8.85 -3.55
N SER A 321 -22.15 -9.91 -4.28
CA SER A 321 -21.17 -10.86 -4.80
C SER A 321 -21.45 -11.10 -6.28
N HIS A 322 -20.40 -10.90 -7.07
CA HIS A 322 -20.44 -11.17 -8.52
C HIS A 322 -20.02 -12.62 -8.82
N PHE A 323 -19.00 -13.12 -8.12
CA PHE A 323 -18.53 -14.48 -8.25
C PHE A 323 -19.24 -15.39 -7.25
N LYS A 324 -19.77 -16.52 -7.71
CA LYS A 324 -20.30 -17.53 -6.80
C LYS A 324 -19.15 -18.15 -6.01
N GLY A 325 -19.11 -17.95 -4.71
CA GLY A 325 -18.07 -18.44 -3.82
C GLY A 325 -18.63 -18.85 -2.46
N GLU A 326 -17.75 -19.37 -1.61
CA GLU A 326 -18.09 -19.65 -0.20
C GLU A 326 -18.33 -18.33 0.54
N SER A 327 -19.39 -18.28 1.35
CA SER A 327 -19.73 -17.07 2.11
C SER A 327 -19.22 -17.19 3.55
N ILE A 328 -18.46 -16.18 3.98
CA ILE A 328 -17.97 -16.06 5.36
C ILE A 328 -18.50 -14.75 5.93
N VAL A 329 -19.25 -14.85 7.03
CA VAL A 329 -19.92 -13.70 7.64
C VAL A 329 -19.20 -13.29 8.91
N PHE A 330 -18.70 -12.04 8.93
CA PHE A 330 -18.28 -11.36 10.13
C PHE A 330 -19.47 -10.60 10.73
N ARG A 331 -19.48 -10.43 12.04
CA ARG A 331 -20.49 -9.63 12.72
C ARG A 331 -19.84 -8.41 13.36
N THR A 332 -19.29 -7.53 12.52
CA THR A 332 -18.79 -6.26 13.02
C THR A 332 -19.83 -5.14 12.84
N GLN A 333 -19.70 -4.08 13.59
CA GLN A 333 -20.54 -2.89 13.49
C GLN A 333 -19.64 -1.64 13.54
N SER A 334 -20.08 -0.58 12.87
CA SER A 334 -19.42 0.73 13.00
C SER A 334 -19.55 1.25 14.42
N GLN A 335 -18.54 1.93 14.90
CA GLN A 335 -18.57 2.59 16.18
C GLN A 335 -19.52 3.81 16.12
N PRO A 336 -20.41 4.00 17.09
CA PRO A 336 -21.21 5.22 17.16
C PRO A 336 -20.34 6.46 17.34
N PRO A 337 -20.67 7.59 16.72
CA PRO A 337 -19.97 8.86 16.94
C PRO A 337 -20.29 9.41 18.35
N PHE A 338 -19.27 9.77 19.10
CA PHE A 338 -19.44 10.33 20.44
C PHE A 338 -19.32 11.86 20.49
N ASN A 339 -18.90 12.50 19.40
CA ASN A 339 -18.82 13.96 19.25
C ASN A 339 -18.15 14.67 20.44
N ARG A 340 -17.02 14.15 20.91
CA ARG A 340 -16.26 14.62 22.09
C ARG A 340 -17.02 14.53 23.43
N ASN A 341 -18.12 13.81 23.48
CA ASN A 341 -18.80 13.53 24.74
C ASN A 341 -18.18 12.31 25.43
N PHE A 342 -17.23 12.57 26.33
CA PHE A 342 -16.48 11.53 27.02
C PHE A 342 -17.31 10.75 28.06
N GLU A 343 -18.35 11.35 28.62
CA GLU A 343 -19.28 10.66 29.53
C GLU A 343 -20.08 9.61 28.76
N LEU A 344 -20.62 9.98 27.59
CA LEU A 344 -21.34 9.06 26.73
C LEU A 344 -20.43 7.91 26.24
N LEU A 345 -19.17 8.21 25.92
CA LEU A 345 -18.17 7.20 25.56
C LEU A 345 -17.93 6.25 26.73
N LEU A 346 -17.70 6.77 27.94
CA LEU A 346 -17.47 5.93 29.12
C LEU A 346 -18.67 5.05 29.45
N ASP A 347 -19.89 5.56 29.33
CA ASP A 347 -21.10 4.77 29.57
C ASP A 347 -21.27 3.66 28.53
N ASN A 348 -20.95 3.94 27.27
CA ASN A 348 -20.90 2.93 26.22
C ASN A 348 -19.85 1.86 26.52
N LEU A 349 -18.63 2.25 26.86
CA LEU A 349 -17.54 1.34 27.21
C LEU A 349 -17.89 0.50 28.45
N ARG A 350 -18.56 1.09 29.46
CA ARG A 350 -19.03 0.39 30.65
C ARG A 350 -20.05 -0.71 30.31
N LYS A 351 -21.07 -0.37 29.49
CA LYS A 351 -22.01 -1.35 28.99
C LYS A 351 -21.30 -2.52 28.32
N HIS A 352 -20.30 -2.23 27.49
CA HIS A 352 -19.53 -3.25 26.81
C HIS A 352 -18.64 -4.09 27.73
N THR A 353 -18.09 -3.47 28.79
CA THR A 353 -17.36 -4.22 29.82
C THR A 353 -18.27 -5.21 30.54
N LEU A 354 -19.51 -4.81 30.88
CA LEU A 354 -20.51 -5.71 31.50
C LEU A 354 -20.91 -6.86 30.57
N GLU A 355 -20.88 -6.66 29.28
CA GLU A 355 -21.15 -7.69 28.25
C GLU A 355 -19.89 -8.54 27.92
N LEU A 356 -18.82 -8.42 28.70
CA LEU A 356 -17.55 -9.14 28.55
C LEU A 356 -16.76 -8.83 27.27
N TYR A 357 -16.84 -7.58 26.74
CA TYR A 357 -15.99 -7.14 25.67
C TYR A 357 -14.71 -6.50 26.20
N ILE A 358 -13.63 -6.64 25.43
CA ILE A 358 -12.38 -5.88 25.67
C ILE A 358 -12.49 -4.54 24.94
N ASN A 359 -12.44 -3.45 25.70
CA ASN A 359 -12.38 -2.11 25.13
C ASN A 359 -10.92 -1.78 24.82
N ILE A 360 -10.64 -1.38 23.57
CA ILE A 360 -9.32 -0.92 23.12
C ILE A 360 -9.49 0.48 22.54
N ILE A 361 -8.79 1.46 23.11
CA ILE A 361 -8.72 2.82 22.58
C ILE A 361 -7.42 2.95 21.80
N CYS A 362 -7.56 3.31 20.52
CA CYS A 362 -6.45 3.51 19.61
C CYS A 362 -6.26 4.99 19.30
N ALA A 363 -5.02 5.47 19.30
CA ALA A 363 -4.67 6.78 18.76
C ALA A 363 -3.24 6.76 18.21
N ASP A 364 -2.97 7.59 17.21
CA ASP A 364 -1.66 7.69 16.54
C ASP A 364 -0.55 8.20 17.51
N GLN A 365 -0.91 9.15 18.39
CA GLN A 365 0.03 9.77 19.31
C GLN A 365 -0.21 9.35 20.76
N GLU A 366 0.85 8.97 21.44
CA GLU A 366 0.84 8.64 22.89
C GLU A 366 0.26 9.77 23.74
N ARG A 367 0.53 11.03 23.38
CA ARG A 367 -0.02 12.21 24.07
C ARG A 367 -1.55 12.24 24.05
N GLN A 368 -2.17 11.79 22.97
CA GLN A 368 -3.65 11.72 22.87
C GLN A 368 -4.19 10.62 23.81
N LEU A 369 -3.53 9.47 23.85
CA LEU A 369 -3.90 8.39 24.77
C LEU A 369 -3.79 8.81 26.23
N ASN A 370 -2.69 9.46 26.61
CA ASN A 370 -2.47 9.95 27.97
C ASN A 370 -3.52 11.01 28.38
N ARG A 371 -3.87 11.91 27.46
CA ARG A 371 -4.94 12.89 27.70
C ARG A 371 -6.30 12.22 27.92
N LEU A 372 -6.67 11.23 27.10
CA LEU A 372 -7.91 10.49 27.26
C LEU A 372 -7.94 9.69 28.56
N GLN A 373 -6.82 9.08 28.93
CA GLN A 373 -6.68 8.38 30.20
C GLN A 373 -6.93 9.32 31.39
N THR A 374 -6.31 10.49 31.39
CA THR A 374 -6.53 11.51 32.43
C THR A 374 -8.00 11.93 32.52
N ILE A 375 -8.63 12.21 31.38
CA ILE A 375 -10.07 12.55 31.34
C ILE A 375 -10.93 11.43 31.93
N PHE A 376 -10.63 10.18 31.63
CA PHE A 376 -11.39 9.04 32.15
C PHE A 376 -11.14 8.84 33.64
N GLU A 377 -9.93 9.03 34.13
CA GLU A 377 -9.59 8.99 35.56
C GLU A 377 -10.35 10.07 36.35
N ASP A 378 -10.43 11.28 35.80
CA ASP A 378 -11.19 12.38 36.41
C ASP A 378 -12.71 12.10 36.45
N LEU A 379 -13.28 11.59 35.36
CA LEU A 379 -14.71 11.25 35.27
C LEU A 379 -15.10 10.04 36.13
N GLU A 380 -14.13 9.20 36.49
CA GLU A 380 -14.33 8.03 37.34
C GLU A 380 -13.84 8.25 38.77
N GLN A 381 -13.54 9.48 39.15
CA GLN A 381 -13.12 9.84 40.49
C GLN A 381 -14.17 9.41 41.53
N GLY A 382 -13.75 8.73 42.57
CA GLY A 382 -14.65 8.22 43.64
C GLY A 382 -15.25 6.82 43.36
N LYS A 383 -15.01 6.21 42.18
CA LYS A 383 -15.41 4.83 41.92
C LYS A 383 -14.36 3.83 42.37
N THR A 384 -14.81 2.67 42.83
CA THR A 384 -13.92 1.56 43.18
C THR A 384 -13.31 0.96 41.89
N GLU A 385 -12.19 0.26 42.01
CA GLU A 385 -11.49 -0.37 40.85
C GLU A 385 -12.42 -1.32 40.05
N LYS A 386 -13.36 -1.99 40.69
CA LYS A 386 -14.34 -2.86 40.06
C LYS A 386 -15.45 -2.11 39.29
N GLU A 387 -15.68 -0.85 39.61
CA GLU A 387 -16.68 0.00 38.98
C GLU A 387 -16.09 0.82 37.83
N ARG A 388 -14.75 0.88 37.74
CA ARG A 388 -14.07 1.57 36.65
C ARG A 388 -14.15 0.77 35.35
N VAL A 389 -14.19 1.48 34.23
CA VAL A 389 -14.22 0.88 32.91
C VAL A 389 -12.85 0.30 32.57
N ALA A 390 -12.80 -0.99 32.25
CA ALA A 390 -11.59 -1.62 31.78
C ALA A 390 -11.30 -1.22 30.33
N VAL A 391 -10.23 -0.46 30.11
CA VAL A 391 -9.79 0.00 28.79
C VAL A 391 -8.32 -0.33 28.60
N LYS A 392 -8.00 -0.84 27.40
CA LYS A 392 -6.62 -0.98 26.93
C LYS A 392 -6.30 0.15 25.97
N TYR A 393 -5.18 0.82 26.17
CA TYR A 393 -4.71 1.90 25.32
C TYR A 393 -3.65 1.36 24.36
N LEU A 394 -3.80 1.65 23.06
CA LEU A 394 -2.92 1.18 22.02
C LEU A 394 -2.49 2.35 21.12
N GLN A 395 -1.19 2.62 21.06
CA GLN A 395 -0.66 3.59 20.12
C GLN A 395 -0.72 3.00 18.70
N LEU A 396 -1.83 3.28 18.01
CA LEU A 396 -2.15 2.80 16.67
C LEU A 396 -3.18 3.74 16.07
N GLY A 397 -2.85 4.39 14.95
CA GLY A 397 -3.78 5.22 14.20
C GLY A 397 -4.63 4.36 13.28
N LEU A 398 -5.88 4.07 13.64
CA LEU A 398 -6.87 3.47 12.74
C LEU A 398 -7.85 4.56 12.29
N HIS A 399 -8.21 4.54 11.00
CA HIS A 399 -9.09 5.56 10.44
C HIS A 399 -10.50 5.49 11.03
N GLU A 400 -11.06 4.29 11.18
CA GLU A 400 -12.41 4.10 11.73
C GLU A 400 -12.43 3.05 12.82
N GLY A 401 -13.23 3.32 13.87
CA GLY A 401 -13.52 2.35 14.90
C GLY A 401 -14.54 1.32 14.48
N PHE A 402 -14.50 0.16 15.13
CA PHE A 402 -15.49 -0.89 14.92
C PHE A 402 -15.73 -1.70 16.19
N ILE A 403 -16.83 -2.44 16.19
CA ILE A 403 -17.25 -3.34 17.25
C ILE A 403 -17.32 -4.74 16.66
N ASP A 404 -16.58 -5.69 17.22
CA ASP A 404 -16.61 -7.09 16.80
C ASP A 404 -17.52 -7.88 17.73
N LEU A 405 -18.67 -8.34 17.19
CA LEU A 405 -19.69 -9.11 17.94
C LEU A 405 -19.37 -10.59 18.01
N ASP A 406 -18.49 -11.11 17.19
CA ASP A 406 -18.10 -12.52 17.18
C ASP A 406 -17.14 -12.84 18.34
N ARG A 407 -16.50 -11.81 18.89
CA ARG A 407 -15.64 -11.92 20.07
C ARG A 407 -16.23 -11.13 21.24
N LYS A 408 -16.98 -11.81 22.10
CA LYS A 408 -17.49 -11.18 23.33
C LYS A 408 -16.42 -10.64 24.24
N SER A 409 -15.16 -11.00 24.01
CA SER A 409 -13.99 -10.48 24.77
C SER A 409 -13.16 -9.45 24.03
N THR A 410 -13.54 -9.01 22.81
CA THR A 410 -12.70 -8.06 22.04
C THR A 410 -13.54 -7.01 21.34
N ARG A 411 -13.44 -5.75 21.77
CA ARG A 411 -13.95 -4.57 21.07
C ARG A 411 -12.80 -3.61 20.81
N LEU A 412 -12.72 -3.15 19.61
CA LEU A 412 -11.81 -2.11 19.18
C LEU A 412 -12.61 -0.81 19.06
N ASN A 413 -12.30 0.14 19.90
CA ASN A 413 -12.81 1.51 19.80
C ASN A 413 -11.65 2.40 19.37
N SER A 414 -11.57 2.79 18.09
CA SER A 414 -10.74 3.90 17.68
C SER A 414 -11.55 5.18 17.84
N SER A 415 -11.19 6.03 18.78
CA SER A 415 -11.74 7.36 18.85
C SER A 415 -10.85 8.29 18.03
N HIS A 416 -11.29 8.72 16.85
CA HIS A 416 -10.77 9.93 16.25
C HIS A 416 -11.17 11.11 17.14
N VAL A 417 -10.25 11.58 17.96
CA VAL A 417 -10.33 12.90 18.55
C VAL A 417 -9.74 13.85 17.50
N SER A 418 -10.56 14.27 16.53
CA SER A 418 -10.20 15.41 15.70
C SER A 418 -10.10 16.64 16.57
N GLU A 419 -8.99 17.36 16.51
CA GLU A 419 -8.81 18.68 17.13
C GLU A 419 -9.83 19.71 16.66
#